data_5343c07a403e2fb5c38c17ae3475469b
#
_entry.id   5343c07a403e2fb5c38c17ae3475469b
#
_cell.length_a   1.000
_cell.length_b   1.000
_cell.length_c   1.000
_cell.angle_alpha   90.00
_cell.angle_beta   90.00
_cell.angle_gamma   90.00
#
_symmetry.space_group_name_H-M   'P 1'
#
loop_
_entity.id
_entity.type
_entity.pdbx_description
1 polymer ?
#
loop_
_entity_poly.entity_id
_entity_poly.type
_entity_poly.pdbx_seq_one_letter_code
_entity_poly.pdbx_strand_id
1 'polypeptide(L)'
;MTVTKVEIRSGAYYDSVILMQLQRELAALPDVLDAGVVMGTEANKNILTQNDMLTPEGQAAGAEDLLIVVQAEREDLALNALGQVDELLTRRRQSTDHEYRPKSIETAAEMTPDARWVLVSVPGRYAADVSRNVLDLEKNVFLYSDNVSLEDEIALKRAAREKGLLVMGPDCGTAIVNGVGLGFANHVRRGPIGLVAASGTGLQAVSARIHQLGSGITHAIGTGGRDLSDAVDAITAYQALDLLRRDPDTEVIVLISKPPSPSVAEKLIHTAQLSGKPVVVDFIGYASPVRQLENLFYATSFDETAELAVGLASASVDPVPAVEVDVSAFSSSQRYLRGLFSGGTLAYETLLILQAYTSDVFSNVPLKEELRLPDALISQEHTIVDLGEDEFTVGRLHPMMDNDLRLRRFEQEASDPEVAVILLDVVLGYGAHPDPANEIAPAIQSAIAGSRKDGRNLEIVVVVVGTDEDPQDFDGQISQLEAAGARVWISNEAAARYVGQMVQALTALPGTDDEIPVDLRVLKDPLSAINVGVESFAESLSAQDASVIHVDWRPPAGGNQELMSILERMKGL
;
A
#
# COMPACT_ATOMS: atom_id res chain seq x y z
N MET A 1 2.90 -32.56 -22.69
CA MET A 1 3.10 -32.74 -21.23
C MET A 1 3.98 -31.59 -20.79
N THR A 2 3.52 -30.80 -19.87
CA THR A 2 4.33 -29.72 -19.26
C THR A 2 5.47 -30.34 -18.45
N VAL A 3 6.64 -29.75 -18.52
CA VAL A 3 7.82 -30.18 -17.76
C VAL A 3 8.21 -29.04 -16.84
N THR A 4 8.33 -29.34 -15.53
CA THR A 4 8.79 -28.41 -14.52
C THR A 4 10.23 -28.72 -14.14
N LYS A 5 11.09 -27.69 -14.11
CA LYS A 5 12.49 -27.78 -13.66
C LYS A 5 12.74 -26.78 -12.58
N VAL A 6 13.64 -27.10 -11.66
CA VAL A 6 14.04 -26.25 -10.55
C VAL A 6 15.55 -26.07 -10.51
N GLU A 7 15.99 -24.85 -10.26
CA GLU A 7 17.34 -24.52 -9.82
C GLU A 7 17.27 -24.11 -8.35
N ILE A 8 18.14 -24.71 -7.52
CA ILE A 8 18.20 -24.41 -6.08
C ILE A 8 19.52 -23.70 -5.80
N ARG A 9 19.45 -22.51 -5.22
CA ARG A 9 20.62 -21.74 -4.80
C ARG A 9 20.68 -21.66 -3.29
N SER A 10 21.52 -22.47 -2.70
CA SER A 10 21.65 -22.53 -1.24
C SER A 10 22.28 -21.26 -0.67
N GLY A 11 21.62 -20.69 0.36
CA GLY A 11 22.07 -19.47 1.05
C GLY A 11 22.07 -18.20 0.18
N ALA A 12 21.43 -18.23 -1.00
CA ALA A 12 21.31 -17.07 -1.86
C ALA A 12 20.14 -16.18 -1.36
N TYR A 13 20.49 -14.99 -0.87
CA TYR A 13 19.50 -14.00 -0.46
C TYR A 13 19.41 -12.89 -1.51
N TYR A 14 18.19 -12.65 -1.94
CA TYR A 14 17.79 -11.48 -2.74
C TYR A 14 16.56 -10.87 -2.10
N ASP A 15 16.37 -9.55 -2.22
CA ASP A 15 15.13 -8.94 -1.77
C ASP A 15 13.93 -9.44 -2.60
N SER A 16 12.75 -9.38 -2.02
CA SER A 16 11.53 -9.94 -2.62
C SER A 16 11.20 -9.30 -3.97
N VAL A 17 11.52 -8.01 -4.18
CA VAL A 17 11.26 -7.32 -5.45
C VAL A 17 12.16 -7.86 -6.57
N ILE A 18 13.43 -8.13 -6.27
CA ILE A 18 14.35 -8.77 -7.23
C ILE A 18 13.85 -10.16 -7.62
N LEU A 19 13.40 -10.97 -6.64
CA LEU A 19 12.87 -12.30 -6.90
C LEU A 19 11.63 -12.27 -7.78
N MET A 20 10.70 -11.38 -7.50
CA MET A 20 9.45 -11.26 -8.25
C MET A 20 9.67 -10.69 -9.66
N GLN A 21 10.62 -9.76 -9.84
CA GLN A 21 11.00 -9.28 -11.15
C GLN A 21 11.68 -10.38 -11.98
N LEU A 22 12.58 -11.15 -11.37
CA LEU A 22 13.20 -12.29 -12.02
C LEU A 22 12.14 -13.32 -12.45
N GLN A 23 11.16 -13.59 -11.58
CA GLN A 23 10.02 -14.44 -11.91
C GLN A 23 9.26 -13.90 -13.14
N ARG A 24 8.94 -12.60 -13.15
CA ARG A 24 8.23 -11.95 -14.26
C ARG A 24 9.03 -12.00 -15.57
N GLU A 25 10.35 -11.73 -15.50
CA GLU A 25 11.21 -11.82 -16.68
C GLU A 25 11.33 -13.25 -17.20
N LEU A 26 11.44 -14.25 -16.31
CA LEU A 26 11.44 -15.66 -16.70
C LEU A 26 10.10 -16.09 -17.33
N ALA A 27 8.97 -15.68 -16.73
CA ALA A 27 7.65 -15.97 -17.26
C ALA A 27 7.37 -15.30 -18.61
N ALA A 28 8.04 -14.18 -18.90
CA ALA A 28 7.94 -13.48 -20.18
C ALA A 28 8.83 -14.07 -21.28
N LEU A 29 9.70 -15.04 -20.99
CA LEU A 29 10.55 -15.68 -21.99
C LEU A 29 9.71 -16.52 -22.96
N PRO A 30 10.07 -16.55 -24.25
CA PRO A 30 9.41 -17.44 -25.22
C PRO A 30 9.44 -18.89 -24.74
N ASP A 31 8.34 -19.60 -24.94
CA ASP A 31 8.19 -21.02 -24.61
C ASP A 31 8.15 -21.36 -23.09
N VAL A 32 8.19 -20.39 -22.20
CA VAL A 32 7.90 -20.55 -20.77
C VAL A 32 6.39 -20.44 -20.56
N LEU A 33 5.82 -21.38 -19.84
CA LEU A 33 4.39 -21.41 -19.52
C LEU A 33 4.11 -20.70 -18.17
N ASP A 34 4.99 -20.94 -17.19
CA ASP A 34 4.95 -20.29 -15.88
C ASP A 34 6.34 -20.34 -15.21
N ALA A 35 6.60 -19.43 -14.27
CA ALA A 35 7.83 -19.38 -13.50
C ALA A 35 7.53 -19.03 -12.04
N GLY A 36 8.31 -19.60 -11.11
CA GLY A 36 8.27 -19.31 -9.70
C GLY A 36 9.68 -19.02 -9.17
N VAL A 37 9.86 -17.90 -8.48
CA VAL A 37 11.16 -17.53 -7.88
C VAL A 37 10.90 -17.15 -6.43
N VAL A 38 11.16 -18.08 -5.51
CA VAL A 38 10.75 -17.95 -4.10
C VAL A 38 11.78 -18.56 -3.15
N MET A 39 11.83 -18.10 -1.92
CA MET A 39 12.57 -18.77 -0.85
C MET A 39 11.88 -20.09 -0.47
N GLY A 40 12.64 -21.12 -0.10
CA GLY A 40 12.16 -22.48 0.18
C GLY A 40 11.39 -22.63 1.50
N THR A 41 10.64 -21.61 1.93
CA THR A 41 9.77 -21.67 3.11
C THR A 41 8.57 -22.57 2.86
N GLU A 42 7.98 -23.14 3.91
CA GLU A 42 6.80 -24.00 3.79
C GLU A 42 5.61 -23.28 3.13
N ALA A 43 5.41 -21.99 3.44
CA ALA A 43 4.37 -21.18 2.80
C ALA A 43 4.59 -21.09 1.27
N ASN A 44 5.80 -20.80 0.83
CA ASN A 44 6.13 -20.70 -0.58
C ASN A 44 6.06 -22.07 -1.30
N LYS A 45 6.47 -23.15 -0.63
CA LYS A 45 6.31 -24.52 -1.15
C LYS A 45 4.83 -24.87 -1.36
N ASN A 46 3.96 -24.46 -0.44
CA ASN A 46 2.52 -24.63 -0.59
C ASN A 46 1.97 -23.90 -1.81
N ILE A 47 2.44 -22.67 -2.06
CA ILE A 47 2.07 -21.89 -3.26
C ILE A 47 2.54 -22.63 -4.53
N LEU A 48 3.78 -23.09 -4.57
CA LEU A 48 4.30 -23.86 -5.71
C LEU A 48 3.52 -25.16 -5.91
N THR A 49 3.06 -25.81 -4.82
CA THR A 49 2.22 -27.01 -4.88
C THR A 49 0.85 -26.72 -5.51
N GLN A 50 0.22 -25.63 -5.10
CA GLN A 50 -1.09 -25.21 -5.64
C GLN A 50 -1.06 -24.89 -7.12
N ASN A 51 0.11 -24.48 -7.63
CA ASN A 51 0.32 -24.17 -9.04
C ASN A 51 0.96 -25.35 -9.84
N ASP A 52 1.00 -26.56 -9.28
CA ASP A 52 1.62 -27.74 -9.88
C ASP A 52 3.10 -27.53 -10.29
N MET A 53 3.82 -26.66 -9.57
CA MET A 53 5.21 -26.28 -9.87
C MET A 53 6.23 -26.84 -8.89
N LEU A 54 5.82 -27.45 -7.77
CA LEU A 54 6.76 -27.98 -6.78
C LEU A 54 7.35 -29.32 -7.24
N THR A 55 8.66 -29.34 -7.44
CA THR A 55 9.39 -30.59 -7.76
C THR A 55 9.84 -31.31 -6.49
N PRO A 56 10.18 -32.63 -6.55
CA PRO A 56 10.73 -33.36 -5.40
C PRO A 56 12.01 -32.72 -4.83
N GLU A 57 12.85 -32.15 -5.70
CA GLU A 57 14.05 -31.44 -5.31
C GLU A 57 13.70 -30.14 -4.57
N GLY A 58 12.73 -29.39 -5.08
CA GLY A 58 12.21 -28.17 -4.44
C GLY A 58 11.58 -28.47 -3.08
N GLN A 59 10.88 -29.59 -2.94
CA GLN A 59 10.34 -30.02 -1.64
C GLN A 59 11.45 -30.29 -0.60
N ALA A 60 12.61 -30.80 -1.04
CA ALA A 60 13.73 -31.10 -0.16
C ALA A 60 14.58 -29.88 0.23
N ALA A 61 14.40 -28.75 -0.46
CA ALA A 61 15.15 -27.52 -0.17
C ALA A 61 14.83 -26.93 1.20
N GLY A 62 15.82 -26.30 1.84
CA GLY A 62 15.66 -25.61 3.11
C GLY A 62 14.97 -24.25 2.95
N ALA A 63 14.47 -23.69 4.06
CA ALA A 63 13.82 -22.39 4.08
C ALA A 63 14.74 -21.24 3.60
N GLU A 64 16.05 -21.42 3.71
CA GLU A 64 17.10 -20.46 3.31
C GLU A 64 17.58 -20.64 1.87
N ASP A 65 17.06 -21.65 1.16
CA ASP A 65 17.41 -21.89 -0.23
C ASP A 65 16.46 -21.10 -1.16
N LEU A 66 17.02 -20.50 -2.19
CA LEU A 66 16.23 -19.90 -3.27
C LEU A 66 15.81 -20.98 -4.26
N LEU A 67 14.53 -21.09 -4.51
CA LEU A 67 13.92 -21.94 -5.52
C LEU A 67 13.59 -21.11 -6.76
N ILE A 68 14.18 -21.46 -7.91
CA ILE A 68 13.86 -20.90 -9.23
C ILE A 68 13.23 -22.01 -10.04
N VAL A 69 11.94 -21.93 -10.26
CA VAL A 69 11.15 -22.98 -10.90
C VAL A 69 10.64 -22.48 -12.25
N VAL A 70 10.80 -23.25 -13.29
CA VAL A 70 10.30 -22.94 -14.64
C VAL A 70 9.49 -24.11 -15.17
N GLN A 71 8.29 -23.79 -15.67
CA GLN A 71 7.42 -24.72 -16.37
C GLN A 71 7.39 -24.41 -17.87
N ALA A 72 7.60 -25.43 -18.71
CA ALA A 72 7.61 -25.30 -20.17
C ALA A 72 7.01 -26.56 -20.83
N GLU A 73 6.74 -26.52 -22.15
CA GLU A 73 6.24 -27.68 -22.88
C GLU A 73 7.28 -28.80 -23.02
N ARG A 74 8.57 -28.47 -22.97
CA ARG A 74 9.69 -29.38 -23.13
C ARG A 74 10.82 -29.09 -22.16
N GLU A 75 11.58 -30.11 -21.81
CA GLU A 75 12.67 -30.02 -20.84
C GLU A 75 13.81 -29.07 -21.28
N ASP A 76 14.17 -29.10 -22.57
CA ASP A 76 15.22 -28.24 -23.12
C ASP A 76 14.86 -26.76 -23.04
N LEU A 77 13.58 -26.40 -23.15
CA LEU A 77 13.08 -25.03 -23.03
C LEU A 77 13.14 -24.55 -21.57
N ALA A 78 12.72 -25.39 -20.61
CA ALA A 78 12.83 -25.06 -19.20
C ALA A 78 14.28 -24.86 -18.75
N LEU A 79 15.19 -25.72 -19.18
CA LEU A 79 16.62 -25.62 -18.90
C LEU A 79 17.25 -24.38 -19.56
N ASN A 80 16.83 -24.04 -20.78
CA ASN A 80 17.29 -22.81 -21.44
C ASN A 80 16.87 -21.55 -20.70
N ALA A 81 15.64 -21.49 -20.18
CA ALA A 81 15.16 -20.39 -19.38
C ALA A 81 15.96 -20.27 -18.06
N LEU A 82 16.17 -21.38 -17.34
CA LEU A 82 17.01 -21.39 -16.14
C LEU A 82 18.45 -20.93 -16.45
N GLY A 83 19.01 -21.29 -17.61
CA GLY A 83 20.34 -20.85 -18.04
C GLY A 83 20.48 -19.34 -18.23
N GLN A 84 19.37 -18.60 -18.35
CA GLN A 84 19.37 -17.14 -18.50
C GLN A 84 19.29 -16.38 -17.16
N VAL A 85 19.07 -17.08 -16.04
CA VAL A 85 18.89 -16.47 -14.70
C VAL A 85 20.05 -15.54 -14.33
N ASP A 86 21.29 -15.97 -14.52
CA ASP A 86 22.45 -15.16 -14.17
C ASP A 86 22.58 -13.92 -15.06
N GLU A 87 22.22 -14.02 -16.33
CA GLU A 87 22.19 -12.88 -17.24
C GLU A 87 21.12 -11.88 -16.85
N LEU A 88 19.91 -12.34 -16.54
CA LEU A 88 18.79 -11.49 -16.09
C LEU A 88 19.13 -10.77 -14.78
N LEU A 89 19.71 -11.47 -13.82
CA LEU A 89 20.20 -10.88 -12.58
C LEU A 89 21.37 -9.89 -12.79
N THR A 90 22.22 -10.12 -13.80
CA THR A 90 23.43 -9.31 -14.05
C THR A 90 23.12 -8.07 -14.88
N ARG A 91 22.19 -8.11 -15.81
CA ARG A 91 21.78 -6.94 -16.63
C ARG A 91 21.45 -5.74 -15.75
N ARG A 92 20.88 -5.97 -14.59
CA ARG A 92 20.50 -4.93 -13.64
C ARG A 92 21.69 -4.42 -12.80
N ARG A 93 22.64 -5.30 -12.45
CA ARG A 93 23.84 -4.87 -11.72
C ARG A 93 24.72 -3.91 -12.53
N GLN A 94 24.67 -3.96 -13.86
CA GLN A 94 25.45 -3.08 -14.74
C GLN A 94 24.87 -1.67 -14.89
N SER A 95 23.60 -1.44 -14.53
CA SER A 95 22.98 -0.10 -14.58
C SER A 95 23.26 0.77 -13.35
N THR A 96 23.87 0.20 -12.29
CA THR A 96 24.15 0.87 -11.02
C THR A 96 25.66 0.85 -10.68
N ASP A 97 26.50 1.13 -11.68
CA ASP A 97 27.96 1.04 -11.53
C ASP A 97 28.55 2.18 -10.70
N HIS A 98 29.40 1.80 -9.72
CA HIS A 98 30.48 2.56 -9.06
C HIS A 98 30.22 3.27 -7.73
N GLU A 99 29.08 3.19 -7.06
CA GLU A 99 29.02 3.66 -5.67
C GLU A 99 29.29 2.53 -4.67
N TYR A 100 30.21 2.79 -3.74
CA TYR A 100 30.45 1.86 -2.62
C TYR A 100 29.19 1.75 -1.76
N ARG A 101 28.64 0.56 -1.67
CA ARG A 101 27.48 0.24 -0.83
C ARG A 101 27.95 -0.33 0.50
N PRO A 102 27.68 0.35 1.62
CA PRO A 102 28.00 -0.16 2.95
C PRO A 102 27.20 -1.45 3.22
N LYS A 103 27.78 -2.34 4.02
CA LYS A 103 27.15 -3.64 4.37
C LYS A 103 26.45 -3.61 5.73
N SER A 104 26.54 -2.50 6.45
CA SER A 104 25.85 -2.31 7.73
C SER A 104 25.30 -0.89 7.84
N ILE A 105 24.32 -0.72 8.71
CA ILE A 105 23.68 0.56 8.99
C ILE A 105 24.66 1.50 9.69
N GLU A 106 25.50 0.97 10.56
CA GLU A 106 26.55 1.72 11.28
C GLU A 106 27.50 2.39 10.28
N THR A 107 28.01 1.61 9.32
CA THR A 107 28.89 2.15 8.27
C THR A 107 28.16 3.18 7.40
N ALA A 108 26.90 2.94 7.07
CA ALA A 108 26.07 3.90 6.33
C ALA A 108 25.87 5.20 7.14
N ALA A 109 25.64 5.08 8.44
CA ALA A 109 25.49 6.24 9.33
C ALA A 109 26.77 7.06 9.49
N GLU A 110 27.94 6.40 9.48
CA GLU A 110 29.23 7.10 9.45
C GLU A 110 29.47 7.84 8.13
N MET A 111 29.02 7.28 7.01
CA MET A 111 29.12 7.90 5.68
C MET A 111 28.16 9.06 5.49
N THR A 112 27.00 9.02 6.16
CA THR A 112 25.93 10.04 6.11
C THR A 112 25.54 10.46 7.52
N PRO A 113 26.38 11.19 8.24
CA PRO A 113 26.09 11.59 9.62
C PRO A 113 24.84 12.47 9.73
N ASP A 114 24.52 13.23 8.69
CA ASP A 114 23.35 14.11 8.63
C ASP A 114 22.05 13.36 8.31
N ALA A 115 22.10 12.08 7.95
CA ALA A 115 20.91 11.29 7.73
C ALA A 115 20.14 11.11 9.04
N ARG A 116 18.93 11.65 9.10
CA ARG A 116 18.03 11.55 10.27
C ARG A 116 17.04 10.40 10.16
N TRP A 117 16.89 9.84 8.97
CA TRP A 117 15.92 8.79 8.67
C TRP A 117 16.60 7.53 8.16
N VAL A 118 16.10 6.39 8.60
CA VAL A 118 16.45 5.09 8.03
C VAL A 118 15.15 4.41 7.56
N LEU A 119 15.11 4.07 6.27
CA LEU A 119 14.03 3.30 5.67
C LEU A 119 14.35 1.82 5.84
N VAL A 120 13.47 1.09 6.51
CA VAL A 120 13.60 -0.33 6.80
C VAL A 120 12.52 -1.11 6.05
N SER A 121 12.94 -1.90 5.07
CA SER A 121 12.08 -2.75 4.25
C SER A 121 12.64 -4.17 4.09
N VAL A 122 13.31 -4.66 5.14
CA VAL A 122 13.79 -6.04 5.24
C VAL A 122 12.65 -6.97 5.67
N PRO A 123 12.74 -8.32 5.48
CA PRO A 123 11.70 -9.23 5.95
C PRO A 123 11.37 -9.05 7.43
N GLY A 124 10.06 -9.07 7.78
CA GLY A 124 9.54 -8.67 9.08
C GLY A 124 10.22 -9.31 10.30
N ARG A 125 10.62 -10.58 10.19
CA ARG A 125 11.37 -11.30 11.24
C ARG A 125 12.72 -10.65 11.61
N TYR A 126 13.29 -9.79 10.77
CA TYR A 126 14.53 -9.06 11.03
C TYR A 126 14.29 -7.58 11.30
N ALA A 127 13.13 -7.08 10.93
CA ALA A 127 12.81 -5.65 10.89
C ALA A 127 12.88 -5.02 12.29
N ALA A 128 12.45 -5.73 13.32
CA ALA A 128 12.51 -5.24 14.69
C ALA A 128 13.95 -5.03 15.17
N ASP A 129 14.85 -5.99 14.94
CA ASP A 129 16.26 -5.88 15.34
C ASP A 129 16.99 -4.80 14.56
N VAL A 130 16.75 -4.72 13.26
CA VAL A 130 17.27 -3.65 12.40
C VAL A 130 16.80 -2.29 12.91
N SER A 131 15.53 -2.15 13.25
CA SER A 131 14.97 -0.88 13.76
C SER A 131 15.51 -0.52 15.15
N ARG A 132 15.75 -1.49 16.03
CA ARG A 132 16.44 -1.24 17.33
C ARG A 132 17.85 -0.68 17.11
N ASN A 133 18.63 -1.28 16.20
CA ASN A 133 19.95 -0.77 15.87
C ASN A 133 19.90 0.69 15.33
N VAL A 134 18.87 1.02 14.54
CA VAL A 134 18.64 2.38 14.04
C VAL A 134 18.39 3.36 15.18
N LEU A 135 17.52 2.98 16.13
CA LEU A 135 17.22 3.80 17.32
C LEU A 135 18.45 3.97 18.23
N ASP A 136 19.34 2.98 18.30
CA ASP A 136 20.60 3.07 19.06
C ASP A 136 21.60 4.02 18.38
N LEU A 137 21.49 4.22 17.07
CA LEU A 137 22.22 5.24 16.30
C LEU A 137 21.55 6.63 16.34
N GLU A 138 20.54 6.81 17.21
CA GLU A 138 19.80 8.08 17.37
C GLU A 138 19.15 8.57 16.07
N LYS A 139 18.63 7.64 15.25
CA LYS A 139 17.95 7.96 13.99
C LYS A 139 16.48 7.54 14.01
N ASN A 140 15.65 8.26 13.26
CA ASN A 140 14.23 7.95 13.10
C ASN A 140 14.06 6.79 12.12
N VAL A 141 12.97 6.04 12.28
CA VAL A 141 12.68 4.85 11.48
C VAL A 141 11.44 5.06 10.62
N PHE A 142 11.56 4.86 9.31
CA PHE A 142 10.44 4.57 8.44
C PHE A 142 10.40 3.04 8.24
N LEU A 143 9.51 2.36 8.96
CA LEU A 143 9.39 0.92 9.00
C LEU A 143 8.29 0.46 8.04
N TYR A 144 8.70 0.21 6.80
CA TYR A 144 7.83 -0.30 5.75
C TYR A 144 7.45 -1.76 5.96
N SER A 145 8.38 -2.56 6.53
CA SER A 145 8.19 -4.00 6.72
C SER A 145 6.91 -4.33 7.49
N ASP A 146 6.16 -5.26 6.96
CA ASP A 146 5.04 -5.96 7.58
C ASP A 146 5.52 -7.13 8.47
N ASN A 147 4.58 -7.93 9.00
CA ASN A 147 4.86 -9.14 9.77
C ASN A 147 5.84 -8.93 10.95
N VAL A 148 5.82 -7.75 11.54
CA VAL A 148 6.46 -7.43 12.83
C VAL A 148 5.48 -7.73 13.96
N SER A 149 5.95 -8.37 15.03
CA SER A 149 5.07 -8.71 16.16
C SER A 149 4.51 -7.45 16.84
N LEU A 150 3.35 -7.58 17.48
CA LEU A 150 2.75 -6.46 18.22
C LEU A 150 3.63 -6.02 19.40
N GLU A 151 4.28 -6.99 20.06
CA GLU A 151 5.21 -6.75 21.15
C GLU A 151 6.41 -5.94 20.69
N ASP A 152 6.98 -6.28 19.54
CA ASP A 152 8.10 -5.54 18.95
C ASP A 152 7.69 -4.13 18.51
N GLU A 153 6.50 -3.96 17.92
CA GLU A 153 5.98 -2.63 17.58
C GLU A 153 5.89 -1.74 18.81
N ILE A 154 5.26 -2.24 19.87
CA ILE A 154 5.11 -1.49 21.14
C ILE A 154 6.48 -1.15 21.73
N ALA A 155 7.41 -2.12 21.73
CA ALA A 155 8.74 -1.90 22.26
C ALA A 155 9.52 -0.84 21.47
N LEU A 156 9.48 -0.90 20.14
CA LEU A 156 10.14 0.06 19.26
C LEU A 156 9.60 1.47 19.43
N LYS A 157 8.27 1.63 19.41
CA LYS A 157 7.62 2.93 19.56
C LYS A 157 7.88 3.56 20.93
N ARG A 158 7.88 2.74 22.00
CA ARG A 158 8.24 3.21 23.36
C ARG A 158 9.70 3.64 23.43
N ALA A 159 10.62 2.82 22.93
CA ALA A 159 12.04 3.16 22.90
C ALA A 159 12.31 4.43 22.08
N ALA A 160 11.63 4.62 20.96
CA ALA A 160 11.72 5.84 20.17
C ALA A 160 11.21 7.06 20.96
N ARG A 161 10.06 6.94 21.61
CA ARG A 161 9.47 8.00 22.42
C ARG A 161 10.40 8.43 23.56
N GLU A 162 11.02 7.49 24.25
CA GLU A 162 11.98 7.77 25.32
C GLU A 162 13.23 8.51 24.85
N LYS A 163 13.60 8.33 23.58
CA LYS A 163 14.74 9.00 22.93
C LYS A 163 14.36 10.28 22.17
N GLY A 164 13.09 10.65 22.13
CA GLY A 164 12.59 11.77 21.29
C GLY A 164 12.77 11.48 19.80
N LEU A 165 12.67 10.23 19.40
CA LEU A 165 12.73 9.74 18.02
C LEU A 165 11.35 9.28 17.56
N LEU A 166 11.18 9.08 16.25
CA LEU A 166 9.94 8.64 15.63
C LEU A 166 10.11 7.27 14.95
N VAL A 167 9.15 6.37 15.17
CA VAL A 167 8.98 5.14 14.40
C VAL A 167 7.68 5.22 13.63
N MET A 168 7.75 5.41 12.32
CA MET A 168 6.62 5.31 11.41
C MET A 168 6.43 3.83 11.01
N GLY A 169 5.38 3.20 11.47
CA GLY A 169 5.14 1.76 11.22
C GLY A 169 5.22 0.90 12.50
N PRO A 170 5.29 -0.43 12.35
CA PRO A 170 5.44 -1.22 11.12
C PRO A 170 4.27 -1.12 10.16
N ASP A 171 4.43 -1.71 8.98
CA ASP A 171 3.44 -1.64 7.90
C ASP A 171 3.07 -0.18 7.55
N CYS A 172 4.08 0.70 7.54
CA CYS A 172 3.93 2.06 7.10
C CYS A 172 4.26 2.15 5.61
N GLY A 173 3.23 2.14 4.77
CA GLY A 173 3.41 2.21 3.31
C GLY A 173 3.77 3.60 2.80
N THR A 174 3.38 4.68 3.51
CA THR A 174 3.41 6.03 2.96
C THR A 174 3.78 7.08 4.00
N ALA A 175 4.72 7.95 3.65
CA ALA A 175 4.96 9.21 4.34
C ALA A 175 5.51 10.25 3.37
N ILE A 176 5.40 11.54 3.72
CA ILE A 176 6.03 12.64 3.00
C ILE A 176 6.72 13.54 4.03
N VAL A 177 8.02 13.67 3.91
CA VAL A 177 8.84 14.47 4.83
C VAL A 177 9.52 15.58 4.03
N ASN A 178 9.22 16.81 4.38
CA ASN A 178 9.78 18.00 3.72
C ASN A 178 9.62 18.00 2.19
N GLY A 179 8.48 17.51 1.70
CA GLY A 179 8.17 17.41 0.27
C GLY A 179 8.75 16.18 -0.43
N VAL A 180 9.48 15.31 0.27
CA VAL A 180 10.03 14.07 -0.27
C VAL A 180 9.16 12.90 0.16
N GLY A 181 8.70 12.11 -0.81
CA GLY A 181 7.87 10.93 -0.59
C GLY A 181 8.69 9.72 -0.18
N LEU A 182 8.22 9.00 0.83
CA LEU A 182 8.79 7.74 1.33
C LEU A 182 7.80 6.60 1.07
N GLY A 183 8.29 5.51 0.52
CA GLY A 183 7.47 4.35 0.17
C GLY A 183 6.54 4.62 -1.02
N PHE A 184 5.26 4.33 -0.89
CA PHE A 184 4.23 4.53 -1.92
C PHE A 184 3.65 5.95 -1.89
N ALA A 185 4.47 6.99 -1.92
CA ALA A 185 4.00 8.35 -1.84
C ALA A 185 3.69 8.94 -3.21
N ASN A 186 2.61 9.74 -3.27
CA ASN A 186 2.33 10.60 -4.41
C ASN A 186 3.28 11.81 -4.41
N HIS A 187 3.57 12.35 -5.59
CA HIS A 187 4.22 13.65 -5.70
C HIS A 187 3.16 14.75 -5.53
N VAL A 188 3.22 15.47 -4.43
CA VAL A 188 2.27 16.53 -4.10
C VAL A 188 3.01 17.84 -3.85
N ARG A 189 2.41 18.96 -4.26
CA ARG A 189 3.02 20.28 -4.02
C ARG A 189 3.09 20.60 -2.54
N ARG A 190 4.06 21.41 -2.15
CA ARG A 190 4.15 21.95 -0.78
C ARG A 190 3.01 22.94 -0.52
N GLY A 191 2.52 22.92 0.71
CA GLY A 191 1.47 23.81 1.16
C GLY A 191 1.30 23.75 2.68
N PRO A 192 0.25 24.35 3.24
CA PRO A 192 0.12 24.57 4.69
C PRO A 192 -0.54 23.41 5.45
N ILE A 193 -0.82 22.27 4.82
CA ILE A 193 -1.59 21.20 5.44
C ILE A 193 -0.66 20.05 5.85
N GLY A 194 -0.68 19.67 7.13
CA GLY A 194 0.04 18.52 7.67
C GLY A 194 -0.90 17.34 7.93
N LEU A 195 -0.46 16.12 7.61
CA LEU A 195 -1.27 14.91 7.77
C LEU A 195 -0.64 13.93 8.76
N VAL A 196 -1.47 13.30 9.59
CA VAL A 196 -1.12 12.14 10.43
C VAL A 196 -2.09 11.02 10.07
N ALA A 197 -1.57 9.87 9.66
CA ALA A 197 -2.43 8.81 9.15
C ALA A 197 -2.01 7.40 9.60
N ALA A 198 -2.93 6.68 10.23
CA ALA A 198 -2.85 5.24 10.43
C ALA A 198 -3.47 4.47 9.24
N SER A 199 -3.27 4.99 8.02
CA SER A 199 -3.80 4.47 6.76
C SER A 199 -2.95 4.98 5.60
N GLY A 200 -2.21 4.07 4.93
CA GLY A 200 -1.35 4.44 3.80
C GLY A 200 -2.14 5.00 2.62
N THR A 201 -3.12 4.26 2.12
CA THR A 201 -3.96 4.70 0.99
C THR A 201 -4.89 5.85 1.33
N GLY A 202 -5.36 5.96 2.58
CA GLY A 202 -6.09 7.14 3.03
C GLY A 202 -5.22 8.39 3.00
N LEU A 203 -3.95 8.29 3.44
CA LEU A 203 -2.99 9.37 3.31
C LEU A 203 -2.76 9.76 1.85
N GLN A 204 -2.58 8.78 0.95
CA GLN A 204 -2.41 9.02 -0.49
C GLN A 204 -3.65 9.70 -1.09
N ALA A 205 -4.85 9.18 -0.83
CA ALA A 205 -6.08 9.74 -1.36
C ALA A 205 -6.28 11.20 -0.95
N VAL A 206 -6.14 11.50 0.36
CA VAL A 206 -6.31 12.86 0.88
C VAL A 206 -5.22 13.80 0.38
N SER A 207 -3.95 13.38 0.37
CA SER A 207 -2.85 14.24 -0.11
C SER A 207 -2.97 14.54 -1.61
N ALA A 208 -3.33 13.54 -2.43
CA ALA A 208 -3.59 13.72 -3.85
C ALA A 208 -4.78 14.66 -4.08
N ARG A 209 -5.87 14.50 -3.32
CA ARG A 209 -7.05 15.37 -3.43
C ARG A 209 -6.75 16.81 -3.02
N ILE A 210 -5.99 17.03 -1.95
CA ILE A 210 -5.49 18.36 -1.55
C ILE A 210 -4.71 19.01 -2.72
N HIS A 211 -3.83 18.24 -3.37
CA HIS A 211 -3.08 18.70 -4.54
C HIS A 211 -4.02 19.08 -5.69
N GLN A 212 -4.97 18.22 -6.04
CA GLN A 212 -5.98 18.47 -7.10
C GLN A 212 -6.83 19.72 -6.82
N LEU A 213 -7.13 20.00 -5.56
CA LEU A 213 -7.84 21.21 -5.13
C LEU A 213 -6.96 22.50 -5.15
N GLY A 214 -5.74 22.40 -5.65
CA GLY A 214 -4.84 23.56 -5.82
C GLY A 214 -4.05 23.95 -4.57
N SER A 215 -4.17 23.20 -3.45
CA SER A 215 -3.38 23.38 -2.25
C SER A 215 -2.23 22.37 -2.19
N GLY A 216 -1.57 22.21 -1.05
CA GLY A 216 -0.46 21.30 -0.85
C GLY A 216 -0.25 20.95 0.61
N ILE A 217 0.73 20.09 0.86
CA ILE A 217 1.04 19.62 2.20
C ILE A 217 2.43 20.04 2.68
N THR A 218 2.60 20.20 4.00
CA THR A 218 3.91 20.37 4.64
C THR A 218 4.59 19.02 4.79
N HIS A 219 3.95 18.14 5.54
CA HIS A 219 4.42 16.80 5.86
C HIS A 219 3.22 15.85 5.94
N ALA A 220 3.44 14.56 5.68
CA ALA A 220 2.49 13.52 5.91
C ALA A 220 3.18 12.37 6.67
N ILE A 221 2.72 12.08 7.87
CA ILE A 221 3.33 11.12 8.77
C ILE A 221 2.43 9.89 8.86
N GLY A 222 2.89 8.79 8.27
CA GLY A 222 2.27 7.49 8.41
C GLY A 222 2.62 6.86 9.75
N THR A 223 1.65 6.29 10.46
CA THR A 223 1.88 5.76 11.81
C THR A 223 1.91 4.23 11.87
N GLY A 224 1.51 3.56 10.76
CA GLY A 224 1.25 2.12 10.72
C GLY A 224 -0.19 1.79 11.10
N GLY A 225 -0.73 0.73 10.50
CA GLY A 225 -2.16 0.40 10.58
C GLY A 225 -2.67 0.02 11.97
N ARG A 226 -1.78 -0.36 12.91
CA ARG A 226 -2.16 -0.78 14.29
C ARG A 226 -1.94 0.30 15.33
N ASP A 227 -1.41 1.48 14.96
CA ASP A 227 -1.04 2.52 15.91
C ASP A 227 -2.22 2.97 16.81
N LEU A 228 -3.41 3.12 16.22
CA LEU A 228 -4.61 3.55 16.93
C LEU A 228 -5.40 2.40 17.59
N SER A 229 -4.77 1.25 17.82
CA SER A 229 -5.32 0.17 18.66
C SER A 229 -5.08 0.44 20.15
N ASP A 230 -5.89 -0.18 21.02
CA ASP A 230 -5.69 -0.09 22.48
C ASP A 230 -4.31 -0.57 22.92
N ALA A 231 -3.73 -1.54 22.23
CA ALA A 231 -2.45 -2.11 22.60
C ALA A 231 -1.26 -1.17 22.32
N VAL A 232 -1.30 -0.43 21.21
CA VAL A 232 -0.26 0.52 20.80
C VAL A 232 -0.49 1.92 21.38
N ASP A 233 -1.76 2.27 21.62
CA ASP A 233 -2.19 3.52 22.29
C ASP A 233 -1.70 4.78 21.56
N ALA A 234 -1.74 4.78 20.21
CA ALA A 234 -1.44 5.91 19.32
C ALA A 234 -0.06 6.60 19.57
N ILE A 235 0.95 5.86 19.99
CA ILE A 235 2.26 6.42 20.36
C ILE A 235 2.82 7.30 19.24
N THR A 236 2.82 6.81 18.00
CA THR A 236 3.36 7.58 16.87
C THR A 236 2.43 8.73 16.47
N ALA A 237 1.12 8.53 16.53
CA ALA A 237 0.14 9.58 16.18
C ALA A 237 0.25 10.79 17.11
N TYR A 238 0.45 10.56 18.39
CA TYR A 238 0.67 11.64 19.35
C TYR A 238 1.95 12.44 19.06
N GLN A 239 3.06 11.74 18.81
CA GLN A 239 4.32 12.39 18.47
C GLN A 239 4.23 13.18 17.15
N ALA A 240 3.53 12.62 16.16
CA ALA A 240 3.29 13.26 14.87
C ALA A 240 2.41 14.52 15.01
N LEU A 241 1.34 14.42 15.80
CA LEU A 241 0.46 15.56 16.09
C LEU A 241 1.23 16.70 16.78
N ASP A 242 2.07 16.37 17.76
CA ASP A 242 2.91 17.37 18.43
C ASP A 242 3.95 18.00 17.48
N LEU A 243 4.56 17.21 16.58
CA LEU A 243 5.45 17.73 15.56
C LEU A 243 4.75 18.76 14.65
N LEU A 244 3.58 18.40 14.10
CA LEU A 244 2.83 19.27 13.20
C LEU A 244 2.27 20.50 13.94
N ARG A 245 1.89 20.34 15.20
CA ARG A 245 1.47 21.46 16.04
C ARG A 245 2.58 22.50 16.20
N ARG A 246 3.82 22.05 16.40
CA ARG A 246 5.00 22.92 16.58
C ARG A 246 5.60 23.41 15.27
N ASP A 247 5.27 22.79 14.12
CA ASP A 247 5.75 23.21 12.82
C ASP A 247 5.07 24.51 12.38
N PRO A 248 5.81 25.63 12.19
CA PRO A 248 5.22 26.91 11.82
C PRO A 248 4.68 26.92 10.37
N ASP A 249 5.12 26.02 9.50
CA ASP A 249 4.63 25.95 8.11
C ASP A 249 3.33 25.14 8.00
N THR A 250 2.98 24.38 9.03
CA THR A 250 1.71 23.66 9.12
C THR A 250 0.64 24.55 9.73
N GLU A 251 -0.36 24.91 8.97
CA GLU A 251 -1.50 25.75 9.41
C GLU A 251 -2.73 24.91 9.76
N VAL A 252 -2.95 23.81 9.05
CA VAL A 252 -4.06 22.88 9.26
C VAL A 252 -3.50 21.48 9.45
N ILE A 253 -4.06 20.73 10.40
CA ILE A 253 -3.69 19.33 10.64
C ILE A 253 -4.84 18.43 10.19
N VAL A 254 -4.54 17.29 9.60
CA VAL A 254 -5.50 16.26 9.22
C VAL A 254 -5.15 14.96 9.93
N LEU A 255 -6.11 14.33 10.60
CA LEU A 255 -5.98 13.02 11.23
C LEU A 255 -6.81 12.01 10.45
N ILE A 256 -6.17 10.94 9.94
CA ILE A 256 -6.82 9.91 9.13
C ILE A 256 -6.57 8.54 9.73
N SER A 257 -7.62 7.73 9.91
CA SER A 257 -7.46 6.34 10.38
C SER A 257 -8.57 5.43 9.87
N LYS A 258 -8.27 4.15 9.71
CA LYS A 258 -9.26 3.06 9.80
C LYS A 258 -9.92 3.16 11.19
N PRO A 259 -11.02 2.45 11.50
CA PRO A 259 -11.68 2.60 12.80
C PRO A 259 -10.69 2.47 13.98
N PRO A 260 -10.42 3.56 14.71
CA PRO A 260 -9.55 3.49 15.87
C PRO A 260 -10.29 2.81 17.04
N SER A 261 -9.55 2.34 18.06
CA SER A 261 -10.24 1.95 19.28
C SER A 261 -10.90 3.18 19.94
N PRO A 262 -12.10 3.05 20.51
CA PRO A 262 -12.84 4.18 21.04
C PRO A 262 -12.07 4.97 22.09
N SER A 263 -11.35 4.29 22.98
CA SER A 263 -10.57 4.92 24.05
C SER A 263 -9.40 5.75 23.51
N VAL A 264 -8.73 5.25 22.46
CA VAL A 264 -7.62 5.94 21.79
C VAL A 264 -8.13 7.11 20.95
N ALA A 265 -9.28 6.92 20.27
CA ALA A 265 -9.93 8.00 19.52
C ALA A 265 -10.24 9.20 20.41
N GLU A 266 -10.88 8.97 21.57
CA GLU A 266 -11.21 10.05 22.51
C GLU A 266 -9.97 10.83 22.96
N LYS A 267 -8.92 10.13 23.37
CA LYS A 267 -7.67 10.75 23.83
C LYS A 267 -6.99 11.55 22.72
N LEU A 268 -6.90 10.97 21.51
CA LEU A 268 -6.25 11.62 20.38
C LEU A 268 -7.03 12.87 19.93
N ILE A 269 -8.37 12.79 19.89
CA ILE A 269 -9.25 13.92 19.60
C ILE A 269 -9.06 15.03 20.64
N HIS A 270 -9.02 14.67 21.92
CA HIS A 270 -8.78 15.65 22.98
C HIS A 270 -7.41 16.34 22.83
N THR A 271 -6.36 15.58 22.52
CA THR A 271 -5.03 16.14 22.27
C THR A 271 -5.02 17.05 21.03
N ALA A 272 -5.74 16.66 19.98
CA ALA A 272 -5.91 17.46 18.77
C ALA A 272 -6.62 18.80 19.05
N GLN A 273 -7.62 18.80 19.94
CA GLN A 273 -8.31 20.00 20.39
C GLN A 273 -7.33 21.01 21.03
N LEU A 274 -6.36 20.50 21.79
CA LEU A 274 -5.34 21.32 22.45
C LEU A 274 -4.21 21.78 21.52
N SER A 275 -4.22 21.41 20.25
CA SER A 275 -3.15 21.73 19.30
C SER A 275 -3.03 23.24 18.99
N GLY A 276 -4.10 24.01 19.16
CA GLY A 276 -4.17 25.43 18.81
C GLY A 276 -4.26 25.71 17.31
N LYS A 277 -4.35 24.65 16.46
CA LYS A 277 -4.54 24.74 15.00
C LYS A 277 -5.87 24.08 14.61
N PRO A 278 -6.49 24.47 13.48
CA PRO A 278 -7.60 23.70 12.92
C PRO A 278 -7.19 22.26 12.65
N VAL A 279 -8.03 21.31 13.08
CA VAL A 279 -7.79 19.87 12.86
C VAL A 279 -8.99 19.25 12.17
N VAL A 280 -8.79 18.64 11.02
CA VAL A 280 -9.79 17.81 10.35
C VAL A 280 -9.60 16.38 10.80
N VAL A 281 -10.66 15.77 11.32
CA VAL A 281 -10.67 14.39 11.83
C VAL A 281 -11.50 13.51 10.90
N ASP A 282 -10.85 12.55 10.30
CA ASP A 282 -11.46 11.51 9.48
C ASP A 282 -11.07 10.13 10.04
N PHE A 283 -11.78 9.70 11.05
CA PHE A 283 -11.71 8.34 11.57
C PHE A 283 -12.84 7.53 10.94
N ILE A 284 -12.51 6.77 9.92
CA ILE A 284 -13.46 5.99 9.15
C ILE A 284 -14.32 5.14 10.10
N GLY A 285 -15.64 5.26 10.00
CA GLY A 285 -16.57 4.56 10.90
C GLY A 285 -16.80 5.24 12.26
N TYR A 286 -16.11 6.32 12.57
CA TYR A 286 -16.37 7.13 13.76
C TYR A 286 -17.43 8.20 13.46
N ALA A 287 -18.62 8.03 14.04
CA ALA A 287 -19.69 9.00 13.88
C ALA A 287 -19.64 10.06 14.97
N SER A 288 -19.07 11.23 14.66
CA SER A 288 -19.20 12.38 15.55
C SER A 288 -20.65 12.91 15.54
N PRO A 289 -21.23 13.23 16.70
CA PRO A 289 -22.56 13.83 16.79
C PRO A 289 -22.59 15.28 16.25
N VAL A 290 -21.46 15.90 16.04
CA VAL A 290 -21.32 17.28 15.56
C VAL A 290 -20.32 17.35 14.40
N ARG A 291 -20.54 18.28 13.47
CA ARG A 291 -19.64 18.51 12.34
C ARG A 291 -18.43 19.37 12.69
N GLN A 292 -18.56 20.16 13.74
CA GLN A 292 -17.50 21.01 14.26
C GLN A 292 -17.60 21.12 15.79
N LEU A 293 -16.46 21.08 16.44
CA LEU A 293 -16.31 21.36 17.87
C LEU A 293 -15.02 22.18 18.04
N GLU A 294 -15.17 23.48 18.34
CA GLU A 294 -14.03 24.42 18.44
C GLU A 294 -13.13 24.38 17.19
N ASN A 295 -11.86 23.96 17.33
CA ASN A 295 -10.91 23.81 16.22
C ASN A 295 -10.95 22.45 15.54
N LEU A 296 -11.85 21.54 15.95
CA LEU A 296 -12.02 20.21 15.35
C LEU A 296 -13.13 20.21 14.31
N PHE A 297 -12.86 19.67 13.14
CA PHE A 297 -13.79 19.53 12.02
C PHE A 297 -13.88 18.04 11.64
N TYR A 298 -15.06 17.47 11.69
CA TYR A 298 -15.28 16.03 11.44
C TYR A 298 -15.74 15.80 10.02
N ALA A 299 -14.92 15.07 9.26
CA ALA A 299 -15.23 14.60 7.93
C ALA A 299 -15.80 13.18 7.96
N THR A 300 -16.44 12.78 6.88
CA THR A 300 -17.04 11.45 6.70
C THR A 300 -16.50 10.72 5.48
N SER A 301 -15.64 11.40 4.70
CA SER A 301 -14.98 10.84 3.52
C SER A 301 -13.66 11.55 3.26
N PHE A 302 -12.78 10.92 2.46
CA PHE A 302 -11.49 11.50 2.10
C PHE A 302 -11.61 12.78 1.26
N ASP A 303 -12.63 12.88 0.40
CA ASP A 303 -12.90 14.10 -0.36
C ASP A 303 -13.31 15.25 0.56
N GLU A 304 -14.27 15.02 1.46
CA GLU A 304 -14.69 16.02 2.46
C GLU A 304 -13.51 16.42 3.36
N THR A 305 -12.66 15.46 3.74
CA THR A 305 -11.44 15.72 4.52
C THR A 305 -10.51 16.69 3.79
N ALA A 306 -10.24 16.44 2.52
CA ALA A 306 -9.39 17.31 1.71
C ALA A 306 -10.03 18.70 1.50
N GLU A 307 -11.33 18.75 1.19
CA GLU A 307 -12.07 19.99 0.98
C GLU A 307 -12.12 20.86 2.24
N LEU A 308 -12.39 20.25 3.39
CA LEU A 308 -12.33 20.96 4.68
C LEU A 308 -10.93 21.49 4.97
N ALA A 309 -9.90 20.67 4.79
CA ALA A 309 -8.53 21.07 5.03
C ALA A 309 -8.09 22.22 4.14
N VAL A 310 -8.41 22.16 2.83
CA VAL A 310 -8.12 23.24 1.89
C VAL A 310 -8.93 24.50 2.21
N GLY A 311 -10.20 24.35 2.56
CA GLY A 311 -11.06 25.46 2.96
C GLY A 311 -10.57 26.19 4.21
N LEU A 312 -10.06 25.43 5.18
CA LEU A 312 -9.48 25.99 6.42
C LEU A 312 -8.13 26.68 6.19
N ALA A 313 -7.34 26.19 5.23
CA ALA A 313 -6.06 26.80 4.83
C ALA A 313 -6.22 27.99 3.88
N SER A 314 -7.34 28.08 3.19
CA SER A 314 -7.63 29.18 2.25
C SER A 314 -9.11 29.57 2.34
N ALA A 315 -9.44 30.79 2.56
CA ALA A 315 -10.81 31.24 2.89
C ALA A 315 -11.87 31.13 1.77
N SER A 316 -12.03 30.01 1.02
CA SER A 316 -13.25 29.70 0.22
C SER A 316 -13.26 28.35 -0.53
N VAL A 317 -14.37 27.59 -0.58
CA VAL A 317 -14.63 26.40 -1.44
C VAL A 317 -16.10 26.32 -1.90
N ASP A 318 -16.36 25.93 -3.16
CA ASP A 318 -17.67 25.73 -3.79
C ASP A 318 -18.04 24.22 -3.96
N PRO A 319 -19.32 23.80 -3.92
CA PRO A 319 -19.74 22.41 -3.88
C PRO A 319 -19.89 21.69 -5.24
N VAL A 320 -19.76 20.35 -5.23
CA VAL A 320 -19.73 19.45 -6.41
C VAL A 320 -21.12 19.00 -6.90
N PRO A 321 -21.41 18.89 -8.22
CA PRO A 321 -22.71 18.52 -8.77
C PRO A 321 -22.96 17.00 -8.83
N ALA A 322 -24.24 16.58 -8.77
CA ALA A 322 -24.69 15.19 -8.80
C ALA A 322 -24.72 14.58 -10.21
N VAL A 323 -24.39 13.28 -10.32
CA VAL A 323 -24.32 12.53 -11.60
C VAL A 323 -25.58 11.67 -11.79
N GLU A 324 -26.21 11.72 -12.97
CA GLU A 324 -27.35 10.86 -13.32
C GLU A 324 -26.90 9.41 -13.61
N VAL A 325 -27.64 8.45 -13.06
CA VAL A 325 -27.42 7.02 -13.25
C VAL A 325 -28.47 6.44 -14.18
N ASP A 326 -28.04 5.86 -15.30
CA ASP A 326 -28.93 5.18 -16.26
C ASP A 326 -28.66 3.66 -16.23
N VAL A 327 -29.60 2.92 -15.69
CA VAL A 327 -29.54 1.44 -15.63
C VAL A 327 -30.39 0.75 -16.69
N SER A 328 -30.95 1.49 -17.63
CA SER A 328 -31.88 0.97 -18.64
C SER A 328 -31.29 -0.06 -19.60
N ALA A 329 -29.97 -0.08 -19.73
CA ALA A 329 -29.25 -1.00 -20.61
C ALA A 329 -28.90 -2.35 -19.94
N PHE A 330 -29.18 -2.52 -18.65
CA PHE A 330 -28.88 -3.74 -17.90
C PHE A 330 -30.04 -4.75 -17.95
N SER A 331 -29.70 -6.01 -17.97
CA SER A 331 -30.70 -7.07 -17.89
C SER A 331 -31.23 -7.21 -16.44
N SER A 332 -32.42 -7.72 -16.27
CA SER A 332 -33.05 -7.92 -14.95
C SER A 332 -32.30 -8.91 -14.05
N SER A 333 -31.39 -9.71 -14.61
CA SER A 333 -30.51 -10.60 -13.83
C SER A 333 -29.26 -9.88 -13.32
N GLN A 334 -28.88 -8.78 -13.91
CA GLN A 334 -27.70 -8.01 -13.53
C GLN A 334 -28.04 -7.07 -12.37
N ARG A 335 -27.47 -7.33 -11.21
CA ARG A 335 -27.77 -6.61 -9.99
C ARG A 335 -26.56 -6.39 -9.08
N TYR A 336 -25.47 -7.16 -9.29
CA TYR A 336 -24.37 -7.15 -8.33
C TYR A 336 -23.25 -6.21 -8.71
N LEU A 337 -22.69 -5.61 -7.66
CA LEU A 337 -21.45 -4.84 -7.66
C LEU A 337 -20.28 -5.76 -7.25
N ARG A 338 -19.16 -5.63 -7.93
CA ARG A 338 -17.87 -6.20 -7.54
C ARG A 338 -16.83 -5.10 -7.39
N GLY A 339 -16.24 -4.95 -6.23
CA GLY A 339 -15.11 -4.04 -6.00
C GLY A 339 -13.82 -4.82 -5.81
N LEU A 340 -12.77 -4.47 -6.54
CA LEU A 340 -11.46 -5.12 -6.50
C LEU A 340 -10.40 -4.06 -6.20
N PHE A 341 -10.10 -3.86 -4.95
CA PHE A 341 -9.24 -2.78 -4.47
C PHE A 341 -7.80 -3.26 -4.23
N SER A 342 -6.85 -2.40 -4.54
CA SER A 342 -5.47 -2.51 -4.11
C SER A 342 -5.22 -1.75 -2.80
N GLY A 343 -6.08 -0.81 -2.47
CA GLY A 343 -6.01 -0.01 -1.26
C GLY A 343 -7.10 -0.36 -0.26
N GLY A 344 -6.76 -1.05 0.84
CA GLY A 344 -7.74 -1.51 1.83
C GLY A 344 -8.58 -0.39 2.44
N THR A 345 -8.02 0.81 2.59
CA THR A 345 -8.77 1.94 3.12
C THR A 345 -9.77 2.50 2.11
N LEU A 346 -9.45 2.48 0.82
CA LEU A 346 -10.39 2.84 -0.24
C LEU A 346 -11.53 1.83 -0.33
N ALA A 347 -11.22 0.53 -0.20
CA ALA A 347 -12.22 -0.53 -0.08
C ALA A 347 -13.14 -0.30 1.14
N TYR A 348 -12.54 0.02 2.28
CA TYR A 348 -13.27 0.25 3.52
C TYR A 348 -14.19 1.49 3.45
N GLU A 349 -13.70 2.62 2.92
CA GLU A 349 -14.53 3.81 2.65
C GLU A 349 -15.69 3.49 1.73
N THR A 350 -15.43 2.73 0.67
CA THR A 350 -16.47 2.28 -0.25
C THR A 350 -17.55 1.45 0.47
N LEU A 351 -17.16 0.50 1.33
CA LEU A 351 -18.09 -0.29 2.13
C LEU A 351 -19.00 0.59 3.01
N LEU A 352 -18.42 1.61 3.65
CA LEU A 352 -19.18 2.55 4.50
C LEU A 352 -20.20 3.36 3.70
N ILE A 353 -19.81 3.88 2.56
CA ILE A 353 -20.69 4.68 1.69
C ILE A 353 -21.84 3.81 1.15
N LEU A 354 -21.53 2.58 0.76
CA LEU A 354 -22.51 1.65 0.21
C LEU A 354 -23.63 1.28 1.20
N GLN A 355 -23.41 1.38 2.52
CA GLN A 355 -24.46 1.16 3.52
C GLN A 355 -25.67 2.10 3.34
N ALA A 356 -25.50 3.26 2.71
CA ALA A 356 -26.59 4.17 2.37
C ALA A 356 -27.47 3.67 1.21
N TYR A 357 -27.01 2.68 0.46
CA TYR A 357 -27.62 2.23 -0.80
C TYR A 357 -28.05 0.76 -0.78
N THR A 358 -27.38 -0.07 0.00
CA THR A 358 -27.68 -1.52 0.12
C THR A 358 -27.30 -2.03 1.50
N SER A 359 -28.05 -3.04 2.01
CA SER A 359 -27.83 -3.58 3.36
C SER A 359 -26.66 -4.54 3.46
N ASP A 360 -26.39 -5.29 2.40
CA ASP A 360 -25.49 -6.44 2.47
C ASP A 360 -24.41 -6.35 1.39
N VAL A 361 -23.21 -6.04 1.83
CA VAL A 361 -22.01 -6.06 0.99
C VAL A 361 -20.99 -6.98 1.64
N PHE A 362 -20.72 -8.11 1.00
CA PHE A 362 -19.73 -9.08 1.46
C PHE A 362 -18.30 -8.58 1.22
N SER A 363 -17.39 -8.96 2.11
CA SER A 363 -15.98 -8.55 1.99
C SER A 363 -15.06 -9.52 2.74
N ASN A 364 -13.79 -9.57 2.35
CA ASN A 364 -12.73 -10.17 3.18
C ASN A 364 -12.36 -9.26 4.37
N VAL A 365 -12.67 -7.96 4.27
CA VAL A 365 -12.50 -6.94 5.34
C VAL A 365 -13.86 -6.31 5.68
N PRO A 366 -14.86 -7.07 6.14
CA PRO A 366 -16.24 -6.61 6.23
C PRO A 366 -16.44 -5.60 7.37
N LEU A 367 -17.44 -4.74 7.24
CA LEU A 367 -17.91 -3.86 8.32
C LEU A 367 -18.61 -4.63 9.46
N LYS A 368 -19.19 -5.78 9.14
CA LYS A 368 -19.86 -6.68 10.07
C LYS A 368 -19.39 -8.10 9.81
N GLU A 369 -19.05 -8.84 10.87
CA GLU A 369 -18.47 -10.18 10.74
C GLU A 369 -19.38 -11.18 10.00
N GLU A 370 -20.69 -11.03 10.09
CA GLU A 370 -21.64 -11.86 9.33
C GLU A 370 -21.59 -11.65 7.81
N LEU A 371 -20.97 -10.57 7.35
CA LEU A 371 -20.75 -10.27 5.93
C LEU A 371 -19.34 -10.65 5.45
N ARG A 372 -18.60 -11.37 6.27
CA ARG A 372 -17.28 -11.89 5.88
C ARG A 372 -17.43 -12.96 4.80
N LEU A 373 -16.68 -12.82 3.71
CA LEU A 373 -16.57 -13.85 2.70
C LEU A 373 -16.01 -15.14 3.33
N PRO A 374 -16.69 -16.29 3.16
CA PRO A 374 -16.15 -17.58 3.62
C PRO A 374 -14.86 -17.97 2.89
N ASP A 375 -14.72 -17.53 1.64
CA ASP A 375 -13.56 -17.67 0.80
C ASP A 375 -13.37 -16.35 0.05
N ALA A 376 -12.29 -15.66 0.33
CA ALA A 376 -11.98 -14.37 -0.28
C ALA A 376 -11.75 -14.45 -1.81
N LEU A 377 -11.53 -15.65 -2.34
CA LEU A 377 -11.41 -15.90 -3.79
C LEU A 377 -12.75 -16.02 -4.51
N ILE A 378 -13.88 -16.10 -3.77
CA ILE A 378 -15.21 -16.34 -4.34
C ILE A 378 -16.15 -15.23 -3.89
N SER A 379 -16.63 -14.43 -4.83
CA SER A 379 -17.60 -13.37 -4.57
C SER A 379 -19.02 -13.90 -4.32
N GLN A 380 -19.76 -13.19 -3.50
CA GLN A 380 -21.18 -13.43 -3.19
C GLN A 380 -21.94 -12.12 -3.33
N GLU A 381 -23.05 -12.10 -4.09
CA GLU A 381 -23.92 -10.93 -4.22
C GLU A 381 -23.13 -9.61 -4.45
N HIS A 382 -23.34 -8.58 -3.65
CA HIS A 382 -22.47 -7.39 -3.67
C HIS A 382 -21.20 -7.72 -2.90
N THR A 383 -20.06 -7.57 -3.53
CA THR A 383 -18.77 -7.93 -2.93
C THR A 383 -17.73 -6.83 -3.16
N ILE A 384 -17.03 -6.46 -2.10
CA ILE A 384 -15.83 -5.61 -2.13
C ILE A 384 -14.66 -6.41 -1.56
N VAL A 385 -13.59 -6.57 -2.34
CA VAL A 385 -12.38 -7.29 -1.93
C VAL A 385 -11.21 -6.33 -1.83
N ASP A 386 -10.54 -6.35 -0.70
CA ASP A 386 -9.21 -5.78 -0.51
C ASP A 386 -8.16 -6.83 -0.89
N LEU A 387 -7.52 -6.65 -2.04
CA LEU A 387 -6.46 -7.52 -2.55
C LEU A 387 -5.08 -7.17 -1.94
N GLY A 388 -5.00 -6.11 -1.14
CA GLY A 388 -3.81 -5.73 -0.39
C GLY A 388 -3.66 -6.47 0.94
N GLU A 389 -4.67 -7.24 1.38
CA GLU A 389 -4.59 -8.00 2.63
C GLU A 389 -3.58 -9.15 2.56
N ASP A 390 -3.09 -9.56 3.73
CA ASP A 390 -2.06 -10.58 3.90
C ASP A 390 -2.38 -11.89 3.16
N GLU A 391 -3.65 -12.29 3.13
CA GLU A 391 -4.08 -13.52 2.45
C GLU A 391 -3.80 -13.51 0.94
N PHE A 392 -3.64 -12.34 0.33
CA PHE A 392 -3.33 -12.18 -1.09
C PHE A 392 -1.89 -11.79 -1.35
N THR A 393 -1.21 -11.18 -0.38
CA THR A 393 0.13 -10.58 -0.55
C THR A 393 1.26 -11.46 -0.02
N VAL A 394 0.97 -12.52 0.77
CA VAL A 394 2.01 -13.46 1.21
C VAL A 394 2.67 -14.15 0.01
N GLY A 395 3.95 -13.84 -0.20
CA GLY A 395 4.75 -14.37 -1.31
C GLY A 395 4.46 -13.75 -2.67
N ARG A 396 3.77 -12.62 -2.72
CA ARG A 396 3.46 -11.85 -3.94
C ARG A 396 3.74 -10.37 -3.74
N LEU A 397 3.86 -9.64 -4.86
CA LEU A 397 3.86 -8.18 -4.82
C LEU A 397 2.49 -7.65 -4.39
N HIS A 398 2.52 -6.52 -3.73
CA HIS A 398 1.31 -5.77 -3.44
C HIS A 398 0.57 -5.38 -4.74
N PRO A 399 -0.77 -5.41 -4.79
CA PRO A 399 -1.55 -5.13 -6.01
C PRO A 399 -1.37 -3.69 -6.55
N MET A 400 -0.78 -2.77 -5.80
CA MET A 400 -0.33 -1.47 -6.34
C MET A 400 0.91 -1.58 -7.22
N MET A 401 1.70 -2.65 -7.10
CA MET A 401 2.96 -2.86 -7.83
C MET A 401 2.80 -3.86 -8.98
N ASP A 402 1.85 -4.79 -8.85
CA ASP A 402 1.61 -5.90 -9.79
C ASP A 402 0.11 -6.18 -9.88
N ASN A 403 -0.44 -6.10 -11.10
CA ASN A 403 -1.87 -6.27 -11.34
C ASN A 403 -2.28 -7.74 -11.63
N ASP A 404 -1.36 -8.70 -11.68
CA ASP A 404 -1.65 -10.06 -12.19
C ASP A 404 -2.82 -10.73 -11.45
N LEU A 405 -2.78 -10.77 -10.12
CA LEU A 405 -3.86 -11.33 -9.32
C LEU A 405 -5.17 -10.57 -9.53
N ARG A 406 -5.12 -9.24 -9.55
CA ARG A 406 -6.29 -8.38 -9.74
C ARG A 406 -6.92 -8.55 -11.11
N LEU A 407 -6.11 -8.69 -12.15
CA LEU A 407 -6.59 -8.92 -13.52
C LEU A 407 -7.27 -10.28 -13.67
N ARG A 408 -6.70 -11.35 -13.12
CA ARG A 408 -7.35 -12.68 -13.09
C ARG A 408 -8.69 -12.62 -12.37
N ARG A 409 -8.74 -11.96 -11.22
CA ARG A 409 -9.99 -11.78 -10.48
C ARG A 409 -10.99 -10.93 -11.25
N PHE A 410 -10.55 -9.87 -11.88
CA PHE A 410 -11.37 -9.01 -12.73
C PHE A 410 -12.03 -9.80 -13.88
N GLU A 411 -11.28 -10.65 -14.57
CA GLU A 411 -11.81 -11.51 -15.63
C GLU A 411 -12.86 -12.49 -15.12
N GLN A 412 -12.62 -13.06 -13.94
CA GLN A 412 -13.58 -13.92 -13.27
C GLN A 412 -14.91 -13.20 -13.00
N GLU A 413 -14.84 -12.03 -12.37
CA GLU A 413 -16.03 -11.23 -12.04
C GLU A 413 -16.76 -10.71 -13.29
N ALA A 414 -16.04 -10.30 -14.30
CA ALA A 414 -16.62 -9.84 -15.57
C ALA A 414 -17.37 -10.94 -16.33
N SER A 415 -17.01 -12.21 -16.12
CA SER A 415 -17.69 -13.35 -16.72
C SER A 415 -18.99 -13.75 -16.02
N ASP A 416 -19.21 -13.29 -14.79
CA ASP A 416 -20.43 -13.58 -14.02
C ASP A 416 -21.63 -12.86 -14.65
N PRO A 417 -22.71 -13.58 -15.06
CA PRO A 417 -23.86 -12.98 -15.73
C PRO A 417 -24.73 -12.09 -14.82
N GLU A 418 -24.59 -12.17 -13.52
CA GLU A 418 -25.34 -11.37 -12.56
C GLU A 418 -24.64 -10.05 -12.19
N VAL A 419 -23.37 -9.91 -12.60
CA VAL A 419 -22.60 -8.69 -12.33
C VAL A 419 -22.99 -7.56 -13.29
N ALA A 420 -23.33 -6.43 -12.72
CA ALA A 420 -23.69 -5.21 -13.45
C ALA A 420 -22.53 -4.20 -13.48
N VAL A 421 -21.81 -4.06 -12.37
CA VAL A 421 -20.77 -3.05 -12.23
C VAL A 421 -19.53 -3.64 -11.53
N ILE A 422 -18.35 -3.29 -12.03
CA ILE A 422 -17.06 -3.57 -11.39
C ILE A 422 -16.39 -2.25 -11.06
N LEU A 423 -15.98 -2.11 -9.79
CA LEU A 423 -15.27 -0.95 -9.26
C LEU A 423 -13.82 -1.32 -8.97
N LEU A 424 -12.89 -0.53 -9.48
CA LEU A 424 -11.44 -0.69 -9.29
C LEU A 424 -10.84 0.60 -8.75
N ASP A 425 -9.74 0.49 -8.02
CA ASP A 425 -8.83 1.61 -7.75
C ASP A 425 -7.55 1.50 -8.61
N VAL A 426 -6.94 2.63 -8.93
CA VAL A 426 -5.60 2.75 -9.51
C VAL A 426 -4.88 3.81 -8.70
N VAL A 427 -3.93 3.37 -7.88
CA VAL A 427 -3.17 4.28 -7.00
C VAL A 427 -1.79 4.50 -7.61
N LEU A 428 -1.53 5.74 -8.00
CA LEU A 428 -0.27 6.18 -8.59
C LEU A 428 0.71 6.63 -7.49
N GLY A 429 1.90 7.02 -7.89
CA GLY A 429 2.95 7.52 -7.01
C GLY A 429 4.23 6.70 -7.07
N TYR A 430 5.23 7.15 -6.35
CA TYR A 430 6.50 6.44 -6.24
C TYR A 430 6.31 5.07 -5.58
N GLY A 431 6.96 4.05 -6.14
CA GLY A 431 6.84 2.67 -5.66
C GLY A 431 5.64 1.90 -6.20
N ALA A 432 4.63 2.56 -6.74
CA ALA A 432 3.52 1.92 -7.44
C ALA A 432 3.94 1.43 -8.85
N HIS A 433 3.05 0.69 -9.50
CA HIS A 433 3.29 0.20 -10.87
C HIS A 433 3.59 1.38 -11.82
N PRO A 434 4.62 1.28 -12.70
CA PRO A 434 5.03 2.41 -13.53
C PRO A 434 4.01 2.82 -14.60
N ASP A 435 3.13 1.92 -15.01
CA ASP A 435 2.08 2.16 -16.02
C ASP A 435 0.88 1.22 -15.82
N PRO A 436 0.08 1.40 -14.76
CA PRO A 436 -1.01 0.48 -14.43
C PRO A 436 -2.13 0.47 -15.48
N ALA A 437 -2.44 1.61 -16.11
CA ALA A 437 -3.49 1.68 -17.11
C ALA A 437 -3.16 0.82 -18.35
N ASN A 438 -1.89 0.73 -18.75
CA ASN A 438 -1.48 -0.10 -19.88
C ASN A 438 -1.74 -1.60 -19.65
N GLU A 439 -1.76 -2.05 -18.41
CA GLU A 439 -2.11 -3.44 -18.08
C GLU A 439 -3.62 -3.64 -17.90
N ILE A 440 -4.31 -2.67 -17.29
CA ILE A 440 -5.73 -2.78 -16.93
C ILE A 440 -6.65 -2.51 -18.14
N ALA A 441 -6.32 -1.53 -18.99
CA ALA A 441 -7.17 -1.13 -20.10
C ALA A 441 -7.51 -2.24 -21.10
N PRO A 442 -6.58 -3.12 -21.52
CA PRO A 442 -6.89 -4.26 -22.39
C PRO A 442 -7.89 -5.24 -21.76
N ALA A 443 -7.80 -5.48 -20.45
CA ALA A 443 -8.73 -6.35 -19.73
C ALA A 443 -10.13 -5.73 -19.69
N ILE A 444 -10.24 -4.42 -19.44
CA ILE A 444 -11.51 -3.68 -19.47
C ILE A 444 -12.16 -3.79 -20.86
N GLN A 445 -11.42 -3.53 -21.93
CA GLN A 445 -11.94 -3.64 -23.31
C GLN A 445 -12.44 -5.05 -23.59
N SER A 446 -11.68 -6.07 -23.19
CA SER A 446 -12.05 -7.48 -23.37
C SER A 446 -13.33 -7.83 -22.61
N ALA A 447 -13.45 -7.41 -21.36
CA ALA A 447 -14.62 -7.65 -20.50
C ALA A 447 -15.89 -7.02 -21.07
N ILE A 448 -15.83 -5.74 -21.46
CA ILE A 448 -16.96 -5.03 -22.06
C ILE A 448 -17.35 -5.68 -23.40
N ALA A 449 -16.39 -6.02 -24.24
CA ALA A 449 -16.66 -6.68 -25.51
C ALA A 449 -17.25 -8.10 -25.33
N GLY A 450 -16.79 -8.84 -24.32
CA GLY A 450 -17.33 -10.14 -23.93
C GLY A 450 -18.78 -10.04 -23.47
N SER A 451 -19.05 -9.15 -22.50
CA SER A 451 -20.41 -8.94 -21.98
C SER A 451 -21.41 -8.55 -23.07
N ARG A 452 -21.01 -7.68 -24.00
CA ARG A 452 -21.85 -7.27 -25.15
C ARG A 452 -22.19 -8.44 -26.08
N LYS A 453 -21.24 -9.36 -26.30
CA LYS A 453 -21.51 -10.58 -27.08
C LYS A 453 -22.55 -11.47 -26.41
N ASP A 454 -22.56 -11.49 -25.09
CA ASP A 454 -23.50 -12.25 -24.28
C ASP A 454 -24.84 -11.51 -24.09
N GLY A 455 -25.02 -10.35 -24.71
CA GLY A 455 -26.23 -9.53 -24.62
C GLY A 455 -26.38 -8.82 -23.28
N ARG A 456 -25.29 -8.64 -22.55
CA ARG A 456 -25.21 -7.96 -21.25
C ARG A 456 -24.56 -6.59 -21.40
N ASN A 457 -24.88 -5.68 -20.50
CA ASN A 457 -24.08 -4.48 -20.26
C ASN A 457 -23.17 -4.70 -19.06
N LEU A 458 -22.00 -4.09 -19.05
CA LEU A 458 -21.07 -4.14 -17.92
C LEU A 458 -20.47 -2.74 -17.76
N GLU A 459 -20.76 -2.13 -16.63
CA GLU A 459 -20.15 -0.85 -16.26
C GLU A 459 -18.84 -1.10 -15.51
N ILE A 460 -17.77 -0.50 -15.98
CA ILE A 460 -16.48 -0.52 -15.28
C ILE A 460 -16.21 0.88 -14.75
N VAL A 461 -16.07 0.97 -13.45
CA VAL A 461 -15.76 2.21 -12.74
C VAL A 461 -14.36 2.11 -12.18
N VAL A 462 -13.54 3.12 -12.42
CA VAL A 462 -12.15 3.17 -11.95
C VAL A 462 -11.90 4.46 -11.18
N VAL A 463 -11.36 4.33 -9.97
CA VAL A 463 -10.89 5.46 -9.18
C VAL A 463 -9.39 5.61 -9.38
N VAL A 464 -8.95 6.75 -9.88
CA VAL A 464 -7.52 7.07 -10.01
C VAL A 464 -7.12 8.01 -8.89
N VAL A 465 -6.23 7.53 -8.02
CA VAL A 465 -5.63 8.31 -6.93
C VAL A 465 -4.22 8.70 -7.34
N GLY A 466 -4.01 9.99 -7.55
CA GLY A 466 -2.73 10.50 -8.02
C GLY A 466 -2.74 12.01 -8.28
N THR A 467 -1.61 12.51 -8.76
CA THR A 467 -1.40 13.91 -9.11
C THR A 467 -0.77 14.05 -10.50
N ASP A 468 -0.86 15.24 -11.07
CA ASP A 468 -0.21 15.61 -12.33
C ASP A 468 1.34 15.63 -12.24
N GLU A 469 1.90 15.52 -11.03
CA GLU A 469 3.34 15.46 -10.77
C GLU A 469 3.83 14.03 -10.46
N ASP A 470 2.94 13.03 -10.44
CA ASP A 470 3.33 11.62 -10.27
C ASP A 470 4.06 11.09 -11.53
N PRO A 471 4.98 10.14 -11.35
CA PRO A 471 5.80 9.65 -12.46
C PRO A 471 5.02 8.88 -13.54
N GLN A 472 3.77 8.51 -13.28
CA GLN A 472 2.96 7.68 -14.18
C GLN A 472 2.12 8.45 -15.21
N ASP A 473 2.29 9.76 -15.38
CA ASP A 473 1.46 10.57 -16.29
C ASP A 473 -0.05 10.46 -15.98
N PHE A 474 -0.49 11.15 -14.93
CA PHE A 474 -1.85 11.10 -14.39
C PHE A 474 -2.96 11.21 -15.46
N ASP A 475 -2.88 12.21 -16.34
CA ASP A 475 -3.86 12.43 -17.41
C ASP A 475 -3.81 11.31 -18.46
N GLY A 476 -2.62 10.80 -18.75
CA GLY A 476 -2.42 9.68 -19.65
C GLY A 476 -3.04 8.39 -19.10
N GLN A 477 -2.92 8.11 -17.80
CA GLN A 477 -3.56 6.97 -17.14
C GLN A 477 -5.09 7.05 -17.23
N ILE A 478 -5.67 8.22 -16.91
CA ILE A 478 -7.11 8.46 -17.03
C ILE A 478 -7.58 8.24 -18.47
N SER A 479 -6.91 8.89 -19.43
CA SER A 479 -7.30 8.82 -20.86
C SER A 479 -7.27 7.39 -21.41
N GLN A 480 -6.29 6.57 -20.99
CA GLN A 480 -6.20 5.16 -21.40
C GLN A 480 -7.36 4.32 -20.85
N LEU A 481 -7.72 4.51 -19.59
CA LEU A 481 -8.82 3.81 -18.94
C LEU A 481 -10.18 4.20 -19.54
N GLU A 482 -10.40 5.50 -19.81
CA GLU A 482 -11.59 6.00 -20.48
C GLU A 482 -11.70 5.48 -21.92
N ALA A 483 -10.59 5.48 -22.67
CA ALA A 483 -10.55 4.92 -24.03
C ALA A 483 -10.84 3.41 -24.05
N ALA A 484 -10.56 2.69 -22.96
CA ALA A 484 -10.92 1.30 -22.77
C ALA A 484 -12.41 1.09 -22.49
N GLY A 485 -13.14 2.15 -22.17
CA GLY A 485 -14.59 2.14 -21.89
C GLY A 485 -14.92 2.19 -20.40
N ALA A 486 -13.95 2.44 -19.52
CA ALA A 486 -14.21 2.68 -18.10
C ALA A 486 -14.76 4.09 -17.88
N ARG A 487 -15.56 4.23 -16.83
CA ARG A 487 -15.90 5.52 -16.25
C ARG A 487 -14.87 5.83 -15.16
N VAL A 488 -14.06 6.85 -15.40
CA VAL A 488 -12.97 7.19 -14.48
C VAL A 488 -13.37 8.30 -13.53
N TRP A 489 -13.00 8.14 -12.27
CA TRP A 489 -13.19 9.11 -11.19
C TRP A 489 -11.85 9.38 -10.50
N ILE A 490 -11.68 10.59 -10.00
CA ILE A 490 -10.54 10.99 -9.15
C ILE A 490 -10.94 11.11 -7.67
N SER A 491 -12.18 10.74 -7.37
CA SER A 491 -12.79 10.76 -6.05
C SER A 491 -13.38 9.38 -5.75
N ASN A 492 -12.87 8.75 -4.70
CA ASN A 492 -13.40 7.45 -4.25
C ASN A 492 -14.83 7.59 -3.72
N GLU A 493 -15.12 8.68 -2.99
CA GLU A 493 -16.48 8.98 -2.53
C GLU A 493 -17.45 9.11 -3.70
N ALA A 494 -17.11 9.90 -4.71
CA ALA A 494 -17.98 10.11 -5.87
C ALA A 494 -18.22 8.81 -6.65
N ALA A 495 -17.19 8.00 -6.84
CA ALA A 495 -17.30 6.68 -7.46
C ALA A 495 -18.16 5.73 -6.63
N ALA A 496 -17.94 5.65 -5.31
CA ALA A 496 -18.72 4.80 -4.41
C ALA A 496 -20.19 5.22 -4.37
N ARG A 497 -20.50 6.52 -4.33
CA ARG A 497 -21.87 7.03 -4.43
C ARG A 497 -22.52 6.70 -5.77
N TYR A 498 -21.78 6.86 -6.87
CA TYR A 498 -22.24 6.50 -8.20
C TYR A 498 -22.62 5.01 -8.30
N VAL A 499 -21.72 4.11 -7.91
CA VAL A 499 -22.00 2.67 -7.96
C VAL A 499 -23.10 2.27 -6.96
N GLY A 500 -23.19 2.94 -5.81
CA GLY A 500 -24.26 2.76 -4.84
C GLY A 500 -25.64 3.15 -5.41
N GLN A 501 -25.73 4.29 -6.11
CA GLN A 501 -26.94 4.71 -6.83
C GLN A 501 -27.30 3.72 -7.95
N MET A 502 -26.29 3.18 -8.66
CA MET A 502 -26.52 2.11 -9.65
C MET A 502 -27.12 0.87 -9.01
N VAL A 503 -26.51 0.38 -7.92
CA VAL A 503 -27.01 -0.79 -7.17
C VAL A 503 -28.45 -0.56 -6.72
N GLN A 504 -28.73 0.60 -6.14
CA GLN A 504 -30.08 0.98 -5.71
C GLN A 504 -31.06 1.00 -6.89
N ALA A 505 -30.66 1.59 -8.01
CA ALA A 505 -31.49 1.65 -9.22
C ALA A 505 -31.70 0.25 -9.84
N LEU A 506 -30.70 -0.62 -9.81
CA LEU A 506 -30.77 -1.99 -10.32
C LEU A 506 -31.62 -2.91 -9.43
N THR A 507 -31.61 -2.69 -8.12
CA THR A 507 -32.31 -3.54 -7.16
C THR A 507 -33.65 -2.97 -6.73
N ALA A 508 -33.94 -1.69 -7.03
CA ALA A 508 -35.12 -0.94 -6.59
C ALA A 508 -35.32 -1.03 -5.06
N LEU A 509 -34.34 -1.30 -4.27
CA LEU A 509 -34.27 -1.35 -2.82
C LEU A 509 -33.37 -0.24 -2.35
N PRO A 510 -34.39 0.09 -1.92
CA PRO A 510 -33.57 1.11 -1.46
C PRO A 510 -32.72 0.93 -0.20
N GLY A 511 -30.89 2.45 1.90
CA GLY A 511 -29.51 3.05 2.95
C GLY A 511 -28.59 3.59 4.18
N THR A 512 -20.10 5.76 9.69
CA THR A 512 -18.44 6.15 10.83
C THR A 512 -16.89 6.71 12.22
N ASP A 513 -7.21 9.87 18.21
CA ASP A 513 -5.86 10.34 19.07
C ASP A 513 -4.64 10.70 19.96
N ASP A 514 -1.93 11.88 20.70
CA ASP A 514 -1.11 12.24 21.79
C ASP A 514 0.43 12.17 21.81
N GLU A 515 1.63 12.97 21.99
CA GLU A 515 2.61 12.98 22.98
C GLU A 515 4.11 13.07 22.72
N ILE A 516 5.15 13.11 23.31
CA ILE A 516 6.53 13.49 23.59
C ILE A 516 7.30 14.01 22.39
N PRO A 517 7.97 15.17 22.51
CA PRO A 517 8.38 15.95 21.34
C PRO A 517 9.55 15.33 20.57
N VAL A 518 9.28 14.92 19.37
CA VAL A 518 10.30 14.63 18.35
C VAL A 518 10.94 15.93 17.89
N ASP A 519 12.23 15.92 17.61
CA ASP A 519 12.93 17.10 17.11
C ASP A 519 12.35 17.56 15.76
N LEU A 520 11.90 18.80 15.71
CA LEU A 520 11.25 19.34 14.50
C LEU A 520 12.18 19.35 13.27
N ARG A 521 13.49 19.31 13.46
CA ARG A 521 14.46 19.22 12.37
C ARG A 521 14.30 17.98 11.51
N VAL A 522 13.68 16.90 12.01
CA VAL A 522 13.37 15.71 11.18
C VAL A 522 12.44 16.03 10.02
N LEU A 523 11.66 17.09 10.13
CA LEU A 523 10.74 17.57 9.09
C LEU A 523 11.28 18.77 8.31
N LYS A 524 12.22 19.54 8.87
CA LYS A 524 12.68 20.81 8.30
C LYS A 524 13.98 20.69 7.50
N ASP A 525 14.88 19.81 7.92
CA ASP A 525 16.14 19.62 7.22
C ASP A 525 15.88 18.95 5.85
N PRO A 526 16.73 19.22 4.83
CA PRO A 526 16.68 18.45 3.60
C PRO A 526 16.76 16.96 3.88
N LEU A 527 15.93 16.16 3.22
CA LEU A 527 15.86 14.73 3.50
C LEU A 527 17.21 14.08 3.14
N SER A 528 17.83 13.49 4.15
CA SER A 528 18.96 12.58 3.99
C SER A 528 18.61 11.27 4.69
N ALA A 529 18.75 10.15 3.96
CA ALA A 529 18.24 8.86 4.43
C ALA A 529 19.22 7.72 4.16
N ILE A 530 19.09 6.67 4.95
CA ILE A 530 19.71 5.36 4.74
C ILE A 530 18.60 4.40 4.37
N ASN A 531 18.76 3.66 3.28
CA ASN A 531 17.78 2.63 2.87
C ASN A 531 18.34 1.23 3.12
N VAL A 532 17.55 0.40 3.77
CA VAL A 532 17.89 -0.99 4.10
C VAL A 532 16.78 -1.92 3.65
N GLY A 533 17.03 -2.77 2.67
CA GLY A 533 16.06 -3.69 2.09
C GLY A 533 15.76 -3.38 0.63
N VAL A 534 14.54 -3.01 0.29
CA VAL A 534 14.08 -2.81 -1.09
C VAL A 534 14.82 -1.66 -1.78
N GLU A 535 15.62 -1.97 -2.81
CA GLU A 535 16.48 -1.01 -3.52
C GLU A 535 15.68 0.09 -4.23
N SER A 536 14.50 -0.23 -4.77
CA SER A 536 13.65 0.75 -5.47
C SER A 536 13.23 1.94 -4.60
N PHE A 537 13.23 1.81 -3.27
CA PHE A 537 12.99 2.95 -2.40
C PHE A 537 14.18 3.93 -2.38
N ALA A 538 15.40 3.43 -2.47
CA ALA A 538 16.57 4.30 -2.63
C ALA A 538 16.55 5.00 -4.00
N GLU A 539 16.21 4.27 -5.06
CA GLU A 539 16.03 4.84 -6.41
C GLU A 539 14.95 5.93 -6.42
N SER A 540 13.81 5.68 -5.76
CA SER A 540 12.72 6.65 -5.63
C SER A 540 13.14 7.92 -4.90
N LEU A 541 13.90 7.80 -3.81
CA LEU A 541 14.42 8.95 -3.08
C LEU A 541 15.44 9.74 -3.91
N SER A 542 16.34 9.05 -4.62
CA SER A 542 17.31 9.69 -5.53
C SER A 542 16.63 10.43 -6.67
N ALA A 543 15.53 9.89 -7.21
CA ALA A 543 14.74 10.54 -8.26
C ALA A 543 14.04 11.82 -7.77
N GLN A 544 13.91 12.01 -6.46
CA GLN A 544 13.37 13.21 -5.81
C GLN A 544 14.48 14.15 -5.30
N ASP A 545 15.72 14.00 -5.78
CA ASP A 545 16.90 14.77 -5.36
C ASP A 545 17.23 14.65 -3.86
N ALA A 546 16.74 13.63 -3.17
CA ALA A 546 17.08 13.36 -1.78
C ALA A 546 18.43 12.63 -1.67
N SER A 547 19.20 12.95 -0.63
CA SER A 547 20.46 12.24 -0.33
C SER A 547 20.13 10.87 0.27
N VAL A 548 20.55 9.79 -0.37
CA VAL A 548 20.29 8.43 0.13
C VAL A 548 21.50 7.52 -0.05
N ILE A 549 21.78 6.70 0.97
CA ILE A 549 22.74 5.60 0.88
C ILE A 549 21.96 4.28 1.03
N HIS A 550 22.14 3.38 0.06
CA HIS A 550 21.59 2.04 0.12
C HIS A 550 22.57 1.05 0.76
N VAL A 551 22.12 0.28 1.74
CA VAL A 551 22.89 -0.76 2.44
C VAL A 551 22.75 -2.09 1.71
N ASP A 552 23.85 -2.72 1.31
CA ASP A 552 23.87 -4.12 0.83
C ASP A 552 23.65 -5.06 2.05
N TRP A 553 22.44 -5.00 2.58
CA TRP A 553 22.04 -5.76 3.76
C TRP A 553 21.85 -7.23 3.44
N ARG A 554 22.30 -8.09 4.35
CA ARG A 554 22.05 -9.54 4.31
C ARG A 554 21.62 -10.04 5.66
N PRO A 555 20.73 -11.06 5.73
CA PRO A 555 20.31 -11.61 7.00
C PRO A 555 21.53 -12.16 7.76
N PRO A 556 21.56 -12.00 9.10
CA PRO A 556 22.61 -12.56 9.95
C PRO A 556 22.76 -14.07 9.70
N ALA A 557 23.99 -14.56 9.70
CA ALA A 557 24.33 -15.97 9.44
C ALA A 557 23.73 -16.54 8.13
N GLY A 558 23.47 -15.68 7.12
CA GLY A 558 22.80 -16.08 5.88
C GLY A 558 21.35 -16.54 6.10
N GLY A 559 20.72 -16.16 7.22
CA GLY A 559 19.35 -16.55 7.57
C GLY A 559 19.25 -17.91 8.31
N ASN A 560 20.36 -18.60 8.55
CA ASN A 560 20.36 -19.88 9.24
C ASN A 560 19.96 -19.74 10.72
N GLN A 561 18.81 -20.29 11.11
CA GLN A 561 18.23 -20.14 12.45
C GLN A 561 19.09 -20.74 13.56
N GLU A 562 19.78 -21.85 13.31
CA GLU A 562 20.67 -22.45 14.31
C GLU A 562 21.88 -21.56 14.57
N LEU A 563 22.49 -21.03 13.52
CA LEU A 563 23.60 -20.09 13.64
C LEU A 563 23.17 -18.76 14.25
N MET A 564 21.97 -18.28 13.94
CA MET A 564 21.40 -17.09 14.56
C MET A 564 21.21 -17.28 16.07
N SER A 565 20.65 -18.41 16.52
CA SER A 565 20.50 -18.70 17.95
C SER A 565 21.83 -18.83 18.70
N ILE A 566 22.90 -19.21 18.00
CA ILE A 566 24.25 -19.22 18.55
C ILE A 566 24.79 -17.78 18.67
N LEU A 567 24.61 -16.96 17.65
CA LEU A 567 25.03 -15.56 17.67
C LEU A 567 24.31 -14.75 18.75
N GLU A 568 23.01 -14.97 18.96
CA GLU A 568 22.22 -14.35 20.03
C GLU A 568 22.78 -14.73 21.42
N ARG A 569 23.04 -16.00 21.64
CA ARG A 569 23.67 -16.47 22.90
C ARG A 569 25.05 -15.86 23.10
N MET A 570 25.82 -15.63 22.04
CA MET A 570 27.15 -15.01 22.13
C MET A 570 27.06 -13.49 22.39
N LYS A 571 26.00 -12.82 21.99
CA LYS A 571 25.75 -11.40 22.28
C LYS A 571 25.22 -11.16 23.70
N GLY A 572 24.86 -12.21 24.44
CA GLY A 572 24.35 -12.12 25.81
C GLY A 572 22.88 -11.70 25.88
N LEU A 573 22.15 -11.93 24.80
CA LEU A 573 20.71 -11.70 24.69
C LEU A 573 19.94 -12.98 24.99
#